data_512e0c985883e5d93850fe09c3283489
#
_entry.id   512e0c985883e5d93850fe09c3283489
#
_cell.length_a   1.000
_cell.length_b   1.000
_cell.length_c   1.000
_cell.angle_alpha   90.00
_cell.angle_beta   90.00
_cell.angle_gamma   90.00
#
_symmetry.space_group_name_H-M   'P 1'
#
loop_
_entity.id
_entity.type
_entity.pdbx_description
1 polymer ?
#
loop_
_entity_poly.entity_id
_entity_poly.type
_entity_poly.pdbx_seq_one_letter_code
_entity_poly.pdbx_strand_id
1 'polypeptide(L)'
;MRIGNNPNKDKIVCEGGFLHQILIPVYIPNQDDYFSDSFKIFKKCLQSIFQTIDIEYTYISVVNNGSCVDVENYLLALKNENKIQELINTSNIGKLNAIYKGVVGHNFDFITIADADTMFLSGWQYETINIFNTFPKAGMVGIVPQFNMYANFCTNVIFDNFLNKRMRFFKVAEPKKMQKFYQSVGWNMKGDHYYLQNILGIQKDDVKACIGSSHFVATYRKEILNDVKKFVPAKMGCNSERLLDVAALNMDLWKL
;
A
#
# COMPACT_ATOMS: atom_id res chain seq x y z
N MET A 1 -30.30 32.83 16.56
CA MET A 1 -29.17 33.55 15.91
C MET A 1 -27.93 33.29 16.76
N ARG A 2 -26.82 32.82 16.20
CA ARG A 2 -25.55 32.67 16.97
C ARG A 2 -24.97 34.09 17.20
N ILE A 3 -24.71 34.46 18.45
CA ILE A 3 -24.07 35.73 18.82
C ILE A 3 -22.62 35.40 19.22
N GLY A 4 -21.66 36.09 18.62
CA GLY A 4 -20.24 35.95 18.92
C GLY A 4 -19.39 35.37 17.77
N ASN A 5 -18.07 35.49 17.90
CA ASN A 5 -17.11 34.93 16.92
C ASN A 5 -16.76 33.49 17.26
N ASN A 6 -16.59 32.66 16.22
CA ASN A 6 -16.09 31.30 16.37
C ASN A 6 -14.62 31.35 16.87
N PRO A 7 -14.28 30.76 18.03
CA PRO A 7 -12.92 30.83 18.58
C PRO A 7 -11.89 30.09 17.71
N ASN A 8 -12.33 29.26 16.73
CA ASN A 8 -11.47 28.55 15.79
C ASN A 8 -11.39 29.21 14.41
N LYS A 9 -12.05 30.37 14.23
CA LYS A 9 -11.97 31.11 12.98
C LYS A 9 -10.51 31.53 12.73
N ASP A 10 -10.02 31.29 11.51
CA ASP A 10 -8.68 31.63 11.05
C ASP A 10 -7.51 30.90 11.76
N LYS A 11 -7.79 29.87 12.60
CA LYS A 11 -6.76 29.00 13.15
C LYS A 11 -6.35 27.95 12.12
N ILE A 12 -5.04 27.78 11.97
CA ILE A 12 -4.45 26.74 11.13
C ILE A 12 -4.52 25.41 11.90
N VAL A 13 -4.83 24.34 11.21
CA VAL A 13 -4.74 22.97 11.74
C VAL A 13 -3.26 22.67 11.98
N CYS A 14 -2.88 22.39 13.23
CA CYS A 14 -1.54 21.89 13.52
C CYS A 14 -1.44 20.46 12.94
N GLU A 15 -0.51 20.26 12.03
CA GLU A 15 -0.20 18.92 11.55
C GLU A 15 0.31 18.09 12.73
N GLY A 16 -0.25 16.88 12.90
CA GLY A 16 0.27 15.88 13.83
C GLY A 16 1.68 15.46 13.38
N GLY A 17 2.51 14.98 14.30
CA GLY A 17 3.87 14.49 13.99
C GLY A 17 3.96 13.24 13.14
N PHE A 18 2.84 12.76 12.58
CA PHE A 18 2.79 11.59 11.72
C PHE A 18 3.26 11.91 10.31
N LEU A 19 4.18 11.09 9.79
CA LEU A 19 4.75 11.24 8.45
C LEU A 19 4.22 10.18 7.47
N HIS A 20 3.74 9.04 7.99
CA HIS A 20 3.37 7.87 7.22
C HIS A 20 1.96 7.39 7.59
N GLN A 21 1.07 7.33 6.61
CA GLN A 21 -0.25 6.70 6.75
C GLN A 21 -0.19 5.24 6.28
N ILE A 22 -0.79 4.34 7.06
CA ILE A 22 -1.14 2.99 6.59
C ILE A 22 -2.64 2.94 6.43
N LEU A 23 -3.10 2.74 5.20
CA LEU A 23 -4.50 2.73 4.81
C LEU A 23 -4.93 1.34 4.39
N ILE A 24 -5.93 0.80 5.09
CA ILE A 24 -6.44 -0.55 4.85
C ILE A 24 -7.94 -0.48 4.57
N PRO A 25 -8.38 -0.65 3.32
CA PRO A 25 -9.77 -0.90 3.01
C PRO A 25 -10.11 -2.35 3.34
N VAL A 26 -11.18 -2.60 4.09
CA VAL A 26 -11.64 -3.94 4.45
C VAL A 26 -13.10 -4.16 4.11
N TYR A 27 -13.40 -5.31 3.50
CA TYR A 27 -14.74 -5.77 3.17
C TYR A 27 -14.89 -7.26 3.48
N ILE A 28 -15.56 -7.58 4.59
CA ILE A 28 -15.84 -8.95 5.04
C ILE A 28 -17.33 -8.99 5.41
N PRO A 29 -18.23 -9.24 4.44
CA PRO A 29 -19.68 -9.09 4.64
C PRO A 29 -20.29 -10.18 5.54
N ASN A 30 -19.64 -11.34 5.63
CA ASN A 30 -20.02 -12.49 6.44
C ASN A 30 -18.78 -13.33 6.76
N GLN A 31 -18.97 -14.46 7.46
CA GLN A 31 -17.89 -15.40 7.78
C GLN A 31 -18.18 -16.80 7.19
N ASP A 32 -18.82 -16.84 6.01
CA ASP A 32 -19.22 -18.06 5.33
C ASP A 32 -18.44 -18.21 4.02
N ASP A 33 -18.37 -19.41 3.49
CA ASP A 33 -17.78 -19.77 2.18
C ASP A 33 -16.44 -19.07 1.92
N TYR A 34 -16.39 -18.21 0.91
CA TYR A 34 -15.20 -17.47 0.51
C TYR A 34 -14.61 -16.60 1.63
N PHE A 35 -15.46 -16.08 2.52
CA PHE A 35 -15.05 -15.18 3.60
C PHE A 35 -14.79 -15.88 4.95
N SER A 36 -14.91 -17.20 5.04
CA SER A 36 -14.83 -17.97 6.28
C SER A 36 -13.60 -17.70 7.14
N ASP A 37 -12.42 -17.55 6.53
CA ASP A 37 -11.17 -17.25 7.23
C ASP A 37 -10.77 -15.77 7.18
N SER A 38 -11.48 -14.94 6.41
CA SER A 38 -11.07 -13.56 6.09
C SER A 38 -10.91 -12.70 7.34
N PHE A 39 -11.80 -12.83 8.32
CA PHE A 39 -11.71 -12.07 9.57
C PHE A 39 -10.50 -12.49 10.42
N LYS A 40 -10.18 -13.77 10.47
CA LYS A 40 -8.98 -14.28 11.16
C LYS A 40 -7.70 -13.80 10.48
N ILE A 41 -7.67 -13.80 9.15
CA ILE A 41 -6.55 -13.31 8.34
C ILE A 41 -6.35 -11.81 8.56
N PHE A 42 -7.43 -11.03 8.53
CA PHE A 42 -7.41 -9.59 8.77
C PHE A 42 -6.87 -9.23 10.17
N LYS A 43 -7.27 -9.98 11.21
CA LYS A 43 -6.69 -9.80 12.56
C LYS A 43 -5.17 -10.00 12.56
N LYS A 44 -4.66 -10.99 11.83
CA LYS A 44 -3.22 -11.23 11.71
C LYS A 44 -2.52 -10.13 10.90
N CYS A 45 -3.16 -9.61 9.86
CA CYS A 45 -2.67 -8.46 9.10
C CYS A 45 -2.45 -7.27 10.05
N LEU A 46 -3.49 -6.84 10.79
CA LEU A 46 -3.37 -5.73 11.74
C LEU A 46 -2.35 -6.00 12.84
N GLN A 47 -2.33 -7.21 13.40
CA GLN A 47 -1.34 -7.59 14.40
C GLN A 47 0.10 -7.45 13.87
N SER A 48 0.35 -7.88 12.62
CA SER A 48 1.68 -7.76 12.01
C SER A 48 2.08 -6.30 11.81
N ILE A 49 1.14 -5.43 11.45
CA ILE A 49 1.37 -3.97 11.36
C ILE A 49 1.76 -3.43 12.73
N PHE A 50 0.97 -3.66 13.77
CA PHE A 50 1.23 -3.14 15.12
C PHE A 50 2.59 -3.57 15.69
N GLN A 51 3.12 -4.72 15.24
CA GLN A 51 4.40 -5.26 15.69
C GLN A 51 5.61 -4.75 14.90
N THR A 52 5.40 -4.12 13.74
CA THR A 52 6.48 -3.87 12.77
C THR A 52 6.62 -2.42 12.32
N ILE A 53 5.75 -1.54 12.82
CA ILE A 53 5.78 -0.11 12.50
C ILE A 53 6.44 0.71 13.62
N ASP A 54 6.89 1.90 13.27
CA ASP A 54 7.19 2.96 14.21
C ASP A 54 5.90 3.74 14.51
N ILE A 55 5.33 3.52 15.70
CA ILE A 55 4.04 4.06 16.10
C ILE A 55 4.06 5.59 16.27
N GLU A 56 5.23 6.18 16.54
CA GLU A 56 5.33 7.62 16.75
C GLU A 56 5.14 8.41 15.45
N TYR A 57 5.50 7.80 14.31
CA TYR A 57 5.43 8.41 12.99
C TYR A 57 4.34 7.86 12.09
N THR A 58 3.60 6.84 12.56
CA THR A 58 2.64 6.10 11.73
C THR A 58 1.20 6.32 12.16
N TYR A 59 0.37 6.74 11.21
CA TYR A 59 -1.07 6.92 11.35
C TYR A 59 -1.80 5.76 10.65
N ILE A 60 -2.58 5.00 11.38
CA ILE A 60 -3.32 3.85 10.84
C ILE A 60 -4.77 4.26 10.59
N SER A 61 -5.17 4.23 9.32
CA SER A 61 -6.54 4.44 8.87
C SER A 61 -7.15 3.13 8.37
N VAL A 62 -8.28 2.74 8.90
CA VAL A 62 -9.05 1.60 8.40
C VAL A 62 -10.37 2.08 7.82
N VAL A 63 -10.64 1.69 6.57
CA VAL A 63 -11.93 1.97 5.92
C VAL A 63 -12.74 0.68 5.90
N ASN A 64 -13.68 0.56 6.85
CA ASN A 64 -14.66 -0.50 6.87
C ASN A 64 -15.70 -0.27 5.76
N ASN A 65 -15.53 -0.98 4.67
CA ASN A 65 -16.30 -0.82 3.43
C ASN A 65 -17.58 -1.67 3.40
N GLY A 66 -18.28 -1.77 4.53
CA GLY A 66 -19.52 -2.54 4.67
C GLY A 66 -19.29 -3.99 5.10
N SER A 67 -18.40 -4.22 6.05
CA SER A 67 -18.19 -5.52 6.67
C SER A 67 -19.31 -5.87 7.67
N CYS A 68 -19.35 -7.13 8.10
CA CYS A 68 -20.31 -7.62 9.09
C CYS A 68 -20.05 -7.03 10.50
N VAL A 69 -21.03 -7.17 11.38
CA VAL A 69 -21.03 -6.58 12.73
C VAL A 69 -19.85 -7.00 13.59
N ASP A 70 -19.34 -8.23 13.45
CA ASP A 70 -18.19 -8.71 14.22
C ASP A 70 -16.91 -7.97 13.85
N VAL A 71 -16.73 -7.68 12.56
CA VAL A 71 -15.59 -6.89 12.06
C VAL A 71 -15.71 -5.44 12.51
N GLU A 72 -16.92 -4.86 12.44
CA GLU A 72 -17.17 -3.48 12.88
C GLU A 72 -16.89 -3.33 14.39
N ASN A 73 -17.40 -4.22 15.22
CA ASN A 73 -17.17 -4.22 16.67
C ASN A 73 -15.68 -4.35 17.01
N TYR A 74 -14.95 -5.22 16.30
CA TYR A 74 -13.51 -5.37 16.48
C TYR A 74 -12.75 -4.08 16.14
N LEU A 75 -13.11 -3.42 15.04
CA LEU A 75 -12.50 -2.16 14.63
C LEU A 75 -12.81 -1.02 15.60
N LEU A 76 -14.04 -0.95 16.11
CA LEU A 76 -14.44 0.01 17.15
C LEU A 76 -13.61 -0.18 18.42
N ALA A 77 -13.39 -1.44 18.85
CA ALA A 77 -12.53 -1.74 19.99
C ALA A 77 -11.10 -1.24 19.77
N LEU A 78 -10.49 -1.53 18.62
CA LEU A 78 -9.15 -1.04 18.26
C LEU A 78 -9.05 0.48 18.23
N LYS A 79 -10.09 1.16 17.76
CA LYS A 79 -10.18 2.62 17.74
C LYS A 79 -10.23 3.18 19.17
N ASN A 80 -11.06 2.57 20.05
CA ASN A 80 -11.18 2.98 21.45
C ASN A 80 -9.89 2.72 22.24
N GLU A 81 -9.13 1.69 21.88
CA GLU A 81 -7.81 1.37 22.45
C GLU A 81 -6.67 2.23 21.85
N ASN A 82 -6.96 3.16 20.94
CA ASN A 82 -6.00 3.98 20.19
C ASN A 82 -4.98 3.16 19.37
N LYS A 83 -5.28 1.90 19.05
CA LYS A 83 -4.45 1.06 18.17
C LYS A 83 -4.55 1.45 16.71
N ILE A 84 -5.67 2.03 16.30
CA ILE A 84 -5.86 2.70 15.02
C ILE A 84 -6.29 4.15 15.26
N GLN A 85 -5.77 5.08 14.47
CA GLN A 85 -6.03 6.51 14.63
C GLN A 85 -7.30 6.95 13.91
N GLU A 86 -7.73 6.19 12.89
CA GLU A 86 -8.92 6.51 12.13
C GLU A 86 -9.72 5.26 11.75
N LEU A 87 -11.03 5.34 11.90
CA LEU A 87 -11.98 4.35 11.41
C LEU A 87 -13.08 5.06 10.62
N ILE A 88 -13.19 4.71 9.33
CA ILE A 88 -14.24 5.22 8.44
C ILE A 88 -15.20 4.07 8.13
N ASN A 89 -16.45 4.16 8.58
CA ASN A 89 -17.49 3.20 8.23
C ASN A 89 -18.27 3.68 7.00
N THR A 90 -18.47 2.79 6.04
CA THR A 90 -19.26 3.05 4.82
C THR A 90 -19.97 1.78 4.34
N SER A 91 -20.99 1.91 3.52
CA SER A 91 -21.49 0.78 2.75
C SER A 91 -20.45 0.34 1.71
N ASN A 92 -20.61 -0.83 1.09
CA ASN A 92 -19.68 -1.25 0.04
C ASN A 92 -19.74 -0.32 -1.18
N ILE A 93 -18.87 0.68 -1.16
CA ILE A 93 -18.68 1.68 -2.23
C ILE A 93 -17.62 1.28 -3.25
N GLY A 94 -17.03 0.08 -3.11
CA GLY A 94 -15.91 -0.41 -3.91
C GLY A 94 -14.55 -0.08 -3.31
N LYS A 95 -13.57 -0.96 -3.57
CA LYS A 95 -12.21 -0.89 -2.98
C LYS A 95 -11.54 0.46 -3.22
N LEU A 96 -11.54 0.92 -4.47
CA LEU A 96 -10.81 2.14 -4.82
C LEU A 96 -11.46 3.40 -4.23
N ASN A 97 -12.80 3.49 -4.21
CA ASN A 97 -13.50 4.59 -3.56
C ASN A 97 -13.29 4.59 -2.03
N ALA A 98 -13.17 3.42 -1.41
CA ALA A 98 -12.81 3.29 0.01
C ALA A 98 -11.39 3.81 0.27
N ILE A 99 -10.42 3.46 -0.59
CA ILE A 99 -9.06 4.01 -0.54
C ILE A 99 -9.09 5.54 -0.63
N TYR A 100 -9.80 6.10 -1.60
CA TYR A 100 -9.89 7.55 -1.76
C TYR A 100 -10.50 8.26 -0.56
N LYS A 101 -11.52 7.66 0.08
CA LYS A 101 -12.07 8.20 1.33
C LYS A 101 -11.03 8.27 2.44
N GLY A 102 -10.18 7.27 2.57
CA GLY A 102 -9.15 7.23 3.60
C GLY A 102 -7.94 8.13 3.33
N VAL A 103 -7.75 8.58 2.10
CA VAL A 103 -6.66 9.51 1.73
C VAL A 103 -7.05 10.97 1.94
N VAL A 104 -8.33 11.31 1.73
CA VAL A 104 -8.78 12.70 1.73
C VAL A 104 -8.74 13.32 3.13
N GLY A 105 -8.23 14.54 3.22
CA GLY A 105 -8.19 15.31 4.48
C GLY A 105 -6.91 15.11 5.30
N HIS A 106 -5.94 14.39 4.78
CA HIS A 106 -4.64 14.14 5.41
C HIS A 106 -3.49 14.76 4.60
N ASN A 107 -2.36 15.03 5.29
CA ASN A 107 -1.15 15.58 4.69
C ASN A 107 0.09 14.79 5.13
N PHE A 108 0.07 13.46 4.93
CA PHE A 108 1.21 12.59 5.22
C PHE A 108 2.17 12.54 4.02
N ASP A 109 3.47 12.44 4.25
CA ASP A 109 4.47 12.36 3.19
C ASP A 109 4.41 11.04 2.41
N PHE A 110 4.07 9.96 3.12
CA PHE A 110 3.95 8.61 2.57
C PHE A 110 2.63 7.96 2.94
N ILE A 111 2.05 7.22 2.02
CA ILE A 111 0.80 6.49 2.21
C ILE A 111 1.00 5.06 1.75
N THR A 112 1.01 4.11 2.68
CA THR A 112 0.97 2.67 2.36
C THR A 112 -0.47 2.23 2.22
N ILE A 113 -0.85 1.78 1.04
CA ILE A 113 -2.13 1.12 0.79
C ILE A 113 -1.88 -0.38 0.84
N ALA A 114 -2.64 -1.10 1.65
CA ALA A 114 -2.49 -2.54 1.83
C ALA A 114 -3.82 -3.26 1.79
N ASP A 115 -3.84 -4.43 1.14
CA ASP A 115 -4.96 -5.35 1.25
C ASP A 115 -5.05 -5.94 2.66
N ALA A 116 -6.26 -6.25 3.10
CA ALA A 116 -6.57 -6.69 4.46
C ALA A 116 -6.04 -8.11 4.80
N ASP A 117 -5.40 -8.77 3.86
CA ASP A 117 -4.81 -10.11 3.97
C ASP A 117 -3.27 -10.12 3.86
N THR A 118 -2.65 -8.96 3.90
CA THR A 118 -1.19 -8.82 3.83
C THR A 118 -0.54 -8.99 5.19
N MET A 119 0.58 -9.74 5.24
CA MET A 119 1.40 -9.87 6.44
C MET A 119 2.68 -9.04 6.31
N PHE A 120 2.93 -8.18 7.30
CA PHE A 120 4.11 -7.32 7.36
C PHE A 120 5.21 -7.97 8.20
N LEU A 121 6.46 -7.86 7.74
CA LEU A 121 7.64 -8.38 8.41
C LEU A 121 8.49 -7.23 8.98
N SER A 122 9.23 -7.49 10.06
CA SER A 122 10.10 -6.46 10.67
C SER A 122 11.05 -5.84 9.65
N GLY A 123 11.22 -4.51 9.75
CA GLY A 123 12.11 -3.73 8.87
C GLY A 123 11.47 -3.22 7.58
N TRP A 124 10.27 -3.69 7.20
CA TRP A 124 9.63 -3.30 5.94
C TRP A 124 9.48 -1.79 5.79
N GLN A 125 9.09 -1.10 6.85
CA GLN A 125 8.85 0.34 6.84
C GLN A 125 10.17 1.11 6.64
N TYR A 126 11.20 0.72 7.38
CA TYR A 126 12.54 1.30 7.24
C TYR A 126 13.08 1.12 5.82
N GLU A 127 13.04 -0.08 5.27
CA GLU A 127 13.53 -0.37 3.92
C GLU A 127 12.75 0.41 2.84
N THR A 128 11.44 0.54 3.01
CA THR A 128 10.59 1.33 2.10
C THR A 128 11.00 2.81 2.10
N ILE A 129 11.14 3.41 3.27
CA ILE A 129 11.56 4.82 3.39
C ILE A 129 12.99 5.01 2.89
N ASN A 130 13.88 4.05 3.15
CA ASN A 130 15.26 4.06 2.64
C ASN A 130 15.31 4.09 1.10
N ILE A 131 14.40 3.36 0.42
CA ILE A 131 14.28 3.42 -1.04
C ILE A 131 13.86 4.82 -1.51
N PHE A 132 12.86 5.45 -0.87
CA PHE A 132 12.45 6.81 -1.22
C PHE A 132 13.56 7.84 -1.02
N ASN A 133 14.35 7.71 0.04
CA ASN A 133 15.49 8.60 0.33
C ASN A 133 16.63 8.39 -0.66
N THR A 134 16.88 7.14 -1.08
CA THR A 134 17.98 6.79 -2.00
C THR A 134 17.66 7.14 -3.45
N PHE A 135 16.39 6.97 -3.85
CA PHE A 135 15.92 7.23 -5.22
C PHE A 135 14.88 8.34 -5.22
N PRO A 136 15.27 9.61 -5.36
CA PRO A 136 14.34 10.75 -5.31
C PRO A 136 13.19 10.70 -6.31
N LYS A 137 13.36 10.00 -7.44
CA LYS A 137 12.30 9.75 -8.43
C LYS A 137 11.35 8.58 -8.02
N ALA A 138 11.62 7.85 -6.94
CA ALA A 138 10.69 6.84 -6.47
C ALA A 138 9.37 7.49 -6.05
N GLY A 139 8.27 7.10 -6.69
CA GLY A 139 6.93 7.58 -6.39
C GLY A 139 6.05 6.49 -5.77
N MET A 140 6.27 5.24 -6.18
CA MET A 140 5.60 4.06 -5.65
C MET A 140 6.64 3.00 -5.32
N VAL A 141 6.60 2.45 -4.11
CA VAL A 141 7.50 1.37 -3.64
C VAL A 141 6.67 0.20 -3.15
N GLY A 142 6.81 -0.94 -3.81
CA GLY A 142 6.18 -2.20 -3.40
C GLY A 142 6.98 -2.89 -2.30
N ILE A 143 6.27 -3.56 -1.39
CA ILE A 143 6.89 -4.26 -0.26
C ILE A 143 7.26 -5.71 -0.65
N VAL A 144 6.54 -6.28 -1.62
CA VAL A 144 6.76 -7.66 -2.08
C VAL A 144 7.43 -7.65 -3.44
N PRO A 145 8.67 -8.15 -3.56
CA PRO A 145 9.35 -8.23 -4.84
C PRO A 145 8.65 -9.22 -5.77
N GLN A 146 8.32 -8.78 -6.97
CA GLN A 146 7.66 -9.58 -7.98
C GLN A 146 8.45 -9.53 -9.29
N PHE A 147 8.68 -10.70 -9.91
CA PHE A 147 9.31 -10.72 -11.23
C PHE A 147 8.35 -10.15 -12.30
N ASN A 148 8.91 -9.75 -13.43
CA ASN A 148 8.16 -9.27 -14.60
C ASN A 148 7.29 -8.01 -14.37
N MET A 149 7.29 -7.41 -13.19
CA MET A 149 6.54 -6.17 -12.93
C MET A 149 7.14 -4.97 -13.66
N TYR A 150 8.41 -5.03 -14.04
CA TYR A 150 9.06 -4.02 -14.88
C TYR A 150 8.37 -3.80 -16.24
N ALA A 151 7.63 -4.79 -16.74
CA ALA A 151 6.84 -4.66 -17.97
C ALA A 151 5.56 -3.83 -17.78
N ASN A 152 5.16 -3.54 -16.53
CA ASN A 152 3.91 -2.89 -16.22
C ASN A 152 4.11 -1.47 -15.66
N PHE A 153 3.93 -0.45 -16.51
CA PHE A 153 4.00 0.96 -16.11
C PHE A 153 5.35 1.41 -15.52
N CYS A 154 6.47 0.87 -16.03
CA CYS A 154 7.84 1.19 -15.60
C CYS A 154 8.71 1.72 -16.75
N THR A 155 8.12 2.16 -17.86
CA THR A 155 8.85 2.59 -19.04
C THR A 155 9.79 3.76 -18.75
N ASN A 156 9.39 4.70 -17.89
CA ASN A 156 10.22 5.82 -17.46
C ASN A 156 11.44 5.36 -16.64
N VAL A 157 11.25 4.41 -15.70
CA VAL A 157 12.38 3.85 -14.93
C VAL A 157 13.41 3.23 -15.88
N ILE A 158 12.92 2.44 -16.85
CA ILE A 158 13.79 1.78 -17.84
C ILE A 158 14.47 2.82 -18.71
N PHE A 159 13.75 3.79 -19.25
CA PHE A 159 14.28 4.84 -20.11
C PHE A 159 15.36 5.68 -19.40
N ASP A 160 15.10 6.09 -18.15
CA ASP A 160 16.06 6.89 -17.37
C ASP A 160 17.35 6.12 -17.04
N ASN A 161 17.31 4.78 -17.07
CA ASN A 161 18.42 3.95 -16.56
C ASN A 161 18.99 2.94 -17.56
N PHE A 162 18.50 2.83 -18.80
CA PHE A 162 18.91 1.75 -19.72
C PHE A 162 20.41 1.80 -20.11
N LEU A 163 21.04 2.96 -20.09
CA LEU A 163 22.48 3.12 -20.27
C LEU A 163 23.28 3.11 -18.95
N ASN A 164 22.59 2.92 -17.82
CA ASN A 164 23.22 3.00 -16.51
C ASN A 164 23.50 1.59 -15.96
N LYS A 165 24.75 1.31 -15.61
CA LYS A 165 25.17 0.04 -14.99
C LYS A 165 24.46 -0.26 -13.64
N ARG A 166 23.77 0.73 -13.06
CA ARG A 166 22.95 0.57 -11.85
C ARG A 166 21.72 -0.31 -12.09
N MET A 167 21.19 -0.34 -13.33
CA MET A 167 20.06 -1.18 -13.71
C MET A 167 20.58 -2.51 -14.27
N ARG A 168 20.21 -3.62 -13.63
CA ARG A 168 20.60 -4.97 -14.04
C ARG A 168 19.72 -6.03 -13.41
N PHE A 169 19.83 -7.25 -13.87
CA PHE A 169 19.25 -8.40 -13.19
C PHE A 169 20.08 -8.79 -11.97
N PHE A 170 19.43 -8.88 -10.83
CA PHE A 170 20.00 -9.35 -9.57
C PHE A 170 19.53 -10.77 -9.27
N LYS A 171 20.35 -11.53 -8.55
CA LYS A 171 19.93 -12.83 -8.01
C LYS A 171 18.82 -12.61 -6.96
N VAL A 172 17.77 -13.41 -7.07
CA VAL A 172 16.72 -13.45 -6.05
C VAL A 172 17.29 -14.08 -4.79
N ALA A 173 17.13 -13.42 -3.65
CA ALA A 173 17.67 -13.87 -2.38
C ALA A 173 17.04 -15.20 -1.92
N GLU A 174 15.73 -15.35 -2.12
CA GLU A 174 14.93 -16.48 -1.64
C GLU A 174 14.02 -17.07 -2.74
N PRO A 175 14.60 -17.75 -3.76
CA PRO A 175 13.83 -18.25 -4.90
C PRO A 175 12.66 -19.18 -4.51
N LYS A 176 12.85 -20.01 -3.46
CA LYS A 176 11.82 -20.91 -2.95
C LYS A 176 10.63 -20.17 -2.32
N LYS A 177 10.88 -19.04 -1.64
CA LYS A 177 9.81 -18.21 -1.09
C LYS A 177 9.04 -17.50 -2.19
N MET A 178 9.74 -16.96 -3.19
CA MET A 178 9.12 -16.38 -4.37
C MET A 178 8.27 -17.42 -5.13
N GLN A 179 8.75 -18.64 -5.32
CA GLN A 179 7.97 -19.72 -5.93
C GLN A 179 6.69 -20.04 -5.15
N LYS A 180 6.78 -20.14 -3.81
CA LYS A 180 5.61 -20.37 -2.95
C LYS A 180 4.59 -19.24 -3.06
N PHE A 181 5.04 -17.98 -3.11
CA PHE A 181 4.16 -16.84 -3.33
C PHE A 181 3.39 -16.98 -4.65
N TYR A 182 4.07 -17.28 -5.77
CA TYR A 182 3.40 -17.44 -7.05
C TYR A 182 2.46 -18.64 -7.09
N GLN A 183 2.81 -19.73 -6.41
CA GLN A 183 1.90 -20.89 -6.26
C GLN A 183 0.63 -20.51 -5.49
N SER A 184 0.74 -19.68 -4.46
CA SER A 184 -0.41 -19.23 -3.66
C SER A 184 -1.39 -18.35 -4.45
N VAL A 185 -0.92 -17.65 -5.48
CA VAL A 185 -1.76 -16.86 -6.41
C VAL A 185 -2.11 -17.64 -7.71
N GLY A 186 -1.91 -18.95 -7.72
CA GLY A 186 -2.31 -19.84 -8.82
C GLY A 186 -1.31 -19.97 -9.96
N TRP A 187 -0.10 -19.44 -9.82
CA TRP A 187 0.94 -19.50 -10.85
C TRP A 187 1.93 -20.63 -10.56
N ASN A 188 1.78 -21.76 -11.29
CA ASN A 188 2.66 -22.90 -11.15
C ASN A 188 3.87 -22.79 -12.10
N MET A 189 4.99 -22.32 -11.56
CA MET A 189 6.26 -22.23 -12.28
C MET A 189 7.20 -23.35 -11.85
N LYS A 190 7.99 -23.88 -12.82
CA LYS A 190 9.08 -24.80 -12.49
C LYS A 190 10.11 -24.09 -11.62
N GLY A 191 10.69 -24.80 -10.63
CA GLY A 191 11.60 -24.22 -9.65
C GLY A 191 12.91 -23.64 -10.20
N ASP A 192 13.33 -24.05 -11.42
CA ASP A 192 14.50 -23.56 -12.15
C ASP A 192 14.18 -22.41 -13.11
N HIS A 193 12.94 -21.94 -13.15
CA HIS A 193 12.54 -20.88 -14.07
C HIS A 193 13.39 -19.60 -13.84
N TYR A 194 13.86 -19.00 -14.94
CA TYR A 194 14.75 -17.85 -14.90
C TYR A 194 14.27 -16.72 -13.99
N TYR A 195 12.99 -16.36 -14.04
CA TYR A 195 12.40 -15.30 -13.25
C TYR A 195 12.30 -15.61 -11.74
N LEU A 196 12.38 -16.86 -11.34
CA LEU A 196 12.50 -17.22 -9.93
C LEU A 196 13.94 -17.04 -9.41
N GLN A 197 14.92 -16.99 -10.33
CA GLN A 197 16.34 -16.86 -10.00
C GLN A 197 16.86 -15.43 -10.17
N ASN A 198 16.23 -14.63 -11.03
CA ASN A 198 16.73 -13.31 -11.40
C ASN A 198 15.59 -12.30 -11.47
N ILE A 199 15.79 -11.11 -10.91
CA ILE A 199 14.82 -10.02 -10.90
C ILE A 199 15.49 -8.74 -11.40
N LEU A 200 14.82 -8.00 -12.28
CA LEU A 200 15.31 -6.71 -12.75
C LEU A 200 15.20 -5.68 -11.61
N GLY A 201 16.28 -4.98 -11.36
CA GLY A 201 16.33 -3.97 -10.31
C GLY A 201 17.32 -2.86 -10.63
N ILE A 202 17.36 -1.90 -9.71
CA ILE A 202 18.26 -0.78 -9.71
C ILE A 202 19.03 -0.74 -8.39
N GLN A 203 20.32 -0.35 -8.45
CA GLN A 203 21.17 -0.21 -7.28
C GLN A 203 21.81 1.17 -7.24
N LYS A 204 21.79 1.79 -6.07
CA LYS A 204 22.60 2.96 -5.77
C LYS A 204 23.23 2.74 -4.38
N ASP A 205 24.54 2.85 -4.32
CA ASP A 205 25.32 2.49 -3.15
C ASP A 205 24.99 1.05 -2.69
N ASP A 206 24.64 0.83 -1.44
CA ASP A 206 24.24 -0.48 -0.92
C ASP A 206 22.75 -0.77 -1.04
N VAL A 207 21.95 0.19 -1.48
CA VAL A 207 20.49 0.06 -1.59
C VAL A 207 20.11 -0.51 -2.94
N LYS A 208 19.30 -1.59 -2.92
CA LYS A 208 18.76 -2.26 -4.10
C LYS A 208 17.24 -2.22 -4.08
N ALA A 209 16.64 -1.88 -5.20
CA ALA A 209 15.19 -1.96 -5.40
C ALA A 209 14.87 -2.78 -6.64
N CYS A 210 13.78 -3.55 -6.61
CA CYS A 210 13.23 -4.18 -7.80
C CYS A 210 12.55 -3.11 -8.67
N ILE A 211 12.58 -3.26 -10.00
CA ILE A 211 11.81 -2.38 -10.89
C ILE A 211 10.41 -2.95 -11.04
N GLY A 212 9.43 -2.17 -10.61
CA GLY A 212 8.01 -2.49 -10.68
C GLY A 212 7.48 -3.22 -9.44
N SER A 213 6.26 -2.89 -9.10
CA SER A 213 5.52 -3.46 -7.98
C SER A 213 4.04 -3.62 -8.32
N SER A 214 3.29 -4.26 -7.46
CA SER A 214 1.84 -4.39 -7.55
C SER A 214 1.16 -3.52 -6.47
N HIS A 215 -0.09 -3.16 -6.72
CA HIS A 215 -0.92 -2.30 -5.86
C HIS A 215 -1.45 -2.96 -4.60
N PHE A 216 -1.38 -4.30 -4.45
CA PHE A 216 -1.99 -4.98 -3.29
C PHE A 216 -1.31 -4.63 -1.96
N VAL A 217 -0.03 -4.25 -1.99
CA VAL A 217 0.68 -3.62 -0.89
C VAL A 217 1.81 -2.74 -1.44
N ALA A 218 1.63 -1.43 -1.38
CA ALA A 218 2.63 -0.48 -1.84
C ALA A 218 2.53 0.85 -1.10
N THR A 219 3.66 1.52 -0.96
CA THR A 219 3.76 2.86 -0.40
C THR A 219 3.89 3.88 -1.53
N TYR A 220 3.13 4.94 -1.43
CA TYR A 220 3.07 6.03 -2.40
C TYR A 220 3.55 7.33 -1.77
N ARG A 221 4.22 8.18 -2.54
CA ARG A 221 4.33 9.59 -2.18
C ARG A 221 2.96 10.25 -2.24
N LYS A 222 2.69 11.17 -1.33
CA LYS A 222 1.37 11.86 -1.25
C LYS A 222 0.95 12.51 -2.57
N GLU A 223 1.91 13.07 -3.32
CA GLU A 223 1.64 13.78 -4.56
C GLU A 223 0.92 12.89 -5.58
N ILE A 224 1.25 11.61 -5.61
CA ILE A 224 0.66 10.63 -6.54
C ILE A 224 -0.86 10.49 -6.31
N LEU A 225 -1.30 10.62 -5.07
CA LEU A 225 -2.70 10.41 -4.69
C LEU A 225 -3.52 11.71 -4.68
N ASN A 226 -2.90 12.88 -4.86
CA ASN A 226 -3.59 14.17 -4.85
C ASN A 226 -4.59 14.33 -6.01
N ASP A 227 -4.32 13.73 -7.16
CA ASP A 227 -5.15 13.84 -8.35
C ASP A 227 -6.22 12.75 -8.47
N VAL A 228 -6.30 11.87 -7.51
CA VAL A 228 -7.25 10.76 -7.51
C VAL A 228 -8.61 11.24 -7.00
N LYS A 229 -9.38 11.88 -7.88
CA LYS A 229 -10.67 12.51 -7.53
C LYS A 229 -11.87 11.91 -8.27
N LYS A 230 -11.69 10.82 -9.02
CA LYS A 230 -12.77 10.29 -9.85
C LYS A 230 -13.47 9.12 -9.15
N PHE A 231 -14.78 9.22 -9.00
CA PHE A 231 -15.62 8.09 -8.63
C PHE A 231 -15.40 6.91 -9.60
N VAL A 232 -15.19 5.73 -9.04
CA VAL A 232 -15.03 4.49 -9.79
C VAL A 232 -16.26 3.62 -9.56
N PRO A 233 -17.06 3.33 -10.60
CA PRO A 233 -18.33 2.59 -10.45
C PRO A 233 -18.14 1.10 -10.17
N ALA A 234 -16.93 0.56 -10.29
CA ALA A 234 -16.62 -0.85 -10.03
C ALA A 234 -16.40 -1.11 -8.54
N LYS A 235 -17.01 -2.16 -7.99
CA LYS A 235 -16.75 -2.59 -6.60
C LYS A 235 -15.36 -3.15 -6.44
N MET A 236 -14.90 -3.95 -7.38
CA MET A 236 -13.56 -4.55 -7.46
C MET A 236 -13.32 -5.06 -8.90
N GLY A 237 -12.06 -5.15 -9.33
CA GLY A 237 -11.73 -5.60 -10.68
C GLY A 237 -12.06 -4.55 -11.75
N CYS A 238 -12.38 -5.00 -12.96
CA CYS A 238 -12.67 -4.12 -14.12
C CYS A 238 -11.56 -3.09 -14.40
N ASN A 239 -10.30 -3.45 -14.15
CA ASN A 239 -9.13 -2.56 -14.25
C ASN A 239 -9.18 -1.33 -13.31
N SER A 240 -10.04 -1.31 -12.29
CA SER A 240 -10.11 -0.17 -11.36
C SER A 240 -8.78 0.07 -10.65
N GLU A 241 -8.11 -1.01 -10.20
CA GLU A 241 -6.83 -0.93 -9.49
C GLU A 241 -5.65 -0.51 -10.38
N ARG A 242 -5.82 -0.58 -11.71
CA ARG A 242 -4.85 -0.01 -12.66
C ARG A 242 -4.55 1.47 -12.39
N LEU A 243 -5.51 2.22 -11.84
CA LEU A 243 -5.31 3.62 -11.48
C LEU A 243 -4.20 3.79 -10.44
N LEU A 244 -4.05 2.85 -9.50
CA LEU A 244 -2.96 2.83 -8.54
C LEU A 244 -1.63 2.43 -9.21
N ASP A 245 -1.67 1.44 -10.11
CA ASP A 245 -0.48 0.94 -10.79
C ASP A 245 0.16 1.94 -11.75
N VAL A 246 -0.65 2.77 -12.42
CA VAL A 246 -0.17 3.76 -13.40
C VAL A 246 0.15 5.11 -12.77
N ALA A 247 -0.25 5.32 -11.52
CA ALA A 247 -0.21 6.63 -10.88
C ALA A 247 1.20 7.25 -10.83
N ALA A 248 2.22 6.47 -10.52
CA ALA A 248 3.60 6.94 -10.53
C ALA A 248 4.07 7.32 -11.95
N LEU A 249 3.77 6.51 -12.96
CA LEU A 249 4.14 6.79 -14.35
C LEU A 249 3.52 8.08 -14.87
N ASN A 250 2.25 8.35 -14.51
CA ASN A 250 1.55 9.57 -14.94
C ASN A 250 2.22 10.87 -14.43
N MET A 251 3.01 10.78 -13.37
CA MET A 251 3.78 11.89 -12.79
C MET A 251 5.27 11.82 -13.10
N ASP A 252 5.68 10.95 -14.03
CA ASP A 252 7.10 10.67 -14.34
C ASP A 252 7.91 10.23 -13.11
N LEU A 253 7.24 9.64 -12.12
CA LEU A 253 7.87 9.04 -10.94
C LEU A 253 8.06 7.53 -11.14
N TRP A 254 9.08 6.97 -10.47
CA TRP A 254 9.44 5.57 -10.61
C TRP A 254 8.56 4.66 -9.75
N LYS A 255 8.26 3.49 -10.32
CA LYS A 255 7.64 2.36 -9.62
C LYS A 255 8.73 1.31 -9.33
N LEU A 256 9.06 1.14 -8.05
CA LEU A 256 10.13 0.29 -7.53
C LEU A 256 9.59 -0.78 -6.59
#